data_77137dd5705120fc259d1a243057214a
#
_entry.id   77137dd5705120fc259d1a243057214a
#
_cell.length_a   1.000
_cell.length_b   1.000
_cell.length_c   1.000
_cell.angle_alpha   90.00
_cell.angle_beta   90.00
_cell.angle_gamma   90.00
#
_symmetry.space_group_name_H-M   'P 1'
#
loop_
_entity.id
_entity.type
_entity.pdbx_description
1 polymer ?
#
loop_
_entity_poly.entity_id
_entity_poly.type
_entity_poly.pdbx_seq_one_letter_code
_entity_poly.pdbx_strand_id
1 'polypeptide(L)'
;KLGKKVYLVGSDYVYPRTANTIIKEQVKSLGGETVGEDYIPLGNTEVAPIIAKIKKAFPDGGIIINTLNGDSNVALFKQFKAAGIDPDKYPIMSFSIAEEEIRQIGPEYVGGTYAAWNYFMSLGTEASNNFNEAFLAEYGDDRVTNDPMESAYNMVYLWKAAVEKAGTYEDLDAVRDALIGIELDAPQGPIKM
;
A
#
# COMPACT_ATOMS: atom_id res chain seq x y z
N LYS A 1 16.12 -1.50 -13.67
CA LYS A 1 15.85 -0.68 -14.84
C LYS A 1 15.57 0.78 -14.50
N LEU A 2 15.07 1.07 -13.28
CA LEU A 2 14.72 2.42 -12.84
C LEU A 2 15.87 3.15 -12.11
N GLY A 3 17.02 2.53 -11.94
CA GLY A 3 18.14 3.07 -11.20
C GLY A 3 18.48 2.24 -9.95
N LYS A 4 19.47 2.70 -9.18
CA LYS A 4 19.95 2.01 -7.96
C LYS A 4 19.93 2.91 -6.72
N LYS A 5 19.57 4.18 -6.86
CA LYS A 5 19.48 5.13 -5.75
C LYS A 5 18.02 5.41 -5.41
N VAL A 6 17.70 5.31 -4.13
CA VAL A 6 16.32 5.51 -3.64
C VAL A 6 16.29 6.56 -2.54
N TYR A 7 15.20 7.32 -2.49
CA TYR A 7 14.83 8.21 -1.40
C TYR A 7 13.53 7.71 -0.77
N LEU A 8 13.49 7.56 0.54
CA LEU A 8 12.34 7.03 1.27
C LEU A 8 11.57 8.16 1.94
N VAL A 9 10.25 8.16 1.78
CA VAL A 9 9.34 9.10 2.45
C VAL A 9 8.25 8.30 3.15
N GLY A 10 8.10 8.44 4.44
CA GLY A 10 7.14 7.67 5.23
C GLY A 10 6.38 8.47 6.27
N SER A 11 5.24 7.96 6.71
CA SER A 11 4.57 8.47 7.90
C SER A 11 5.32 8.07 9.16
N ASP A 12 5.30 8.94 10.17
CA ASP A 12 6.05 8.73 11.40
C ASP A 12 5.31 7.83 12.39
N TYR A 13 5.30 6.53 12.11
CA TYR A 13 4.83 5.50 13.04
C TYR A 13 5.42 4.12 12.71
N VAL A 14 5.02 3.08 13.41
CA VAL A 14 5.68 1.76 13.38
C VAL A 14 5.76 1.13 11.99
N TYR A 15 4.67 1.18 11.20
CA TYR A 15 4.64 0.52 9.88
C TYR A 15 5.69 1.10 8.91
N PRO A 16 5.69 2.43 8.57
CA PRO A 16 6.67 2.96 7.62
C PRO A 16 8.11 2.81 8.11
N ARG A 17 8.36 2.96 9.40
CA ARG A 17 9.70 2.80 9.97
C ARG A 17 10.21 1.38 9.82
N THR A 18 9.36 0.38 10.06
CA THR A 18 9.70 -1.04 9.86
C THR A 18 9.85 -1.38 8.38
N ALA A 19 8.88 -0.96 7.55
CA ALA A 19 8.90 -1.19 6.11
C ALA A 19 10.15 -0.58 5.47
N ASN A 20 10.48 0.68 5.80
CA ASN A 20 11.67 1.35 5.27
C ASN A 20 12.96 0.67 5.72
N THR A 21 13.02 0.11 6.93
CA THR A 21 14.17 -0.69 7.36
C THR A 21 14.36 -1.93 6.48
N ILE A 22 13.29 -2.66 6.19
CA ILE A 22 13.32 -3.84 5.31
C ILE A 22 13.70 -3.42 3.88
N ILE A 23 13.11 -2.35 3.37
CA ILE A 23 13.39 -1.82 2.02
C ILE A 23 14.87 -1.42 1.90
N LYS A 24 15.45 -0.75 2.89
CA LYS A 24 16.88 -0.38 2.89
C LYS A 24 17.79 -1.59 2.78
N GLU A 25 17.53 -2.64 3.55
CA GLU A 25 18.30 -3.87 3.47
C GLU A 25 18.14 -4.58 2.12
N GLN A 26 16.93 -4.59 1.56
CA GLN A 26 16.69 -5.14 0.23
C GLN A 26 17.38 -4.32 -0.86
N VAL A 27 17.29 -3.00 -0.83
CA VAL A 27 17.99 -2.11 -1.77
C VAL A 27 19.49 -2.36 -1.74
N LYS A 28 20.08 -2.45 -0.55
CA LYS A 28 21.50 -2.77 -0.35
C LYS A 28 21.88 -4.14 -0.90
N SER A 29 21.07 -5.17 -0.65
CA SER A 29 21.30 -6.52 -1.15
C SER A 29 21.28 -6.61 -2.68
N LEU A 30 20.51 -5.72 -3.33
CA LEU A 30 20.43 -5.58 -4.79
C LEU A 30 21.52 -4.65 -5.37
N GLY A 31 22.46 -4.21 -4.55
CA GLY A 31 23.56 -3.31 -4.96
C GLY A 31 23.09 -1.89 -5.22
N GLY A 32 21.99 -1.47 -4.57
CA GLY A 32 21.47 -0.10 -4.57
C GLY A 32 21.92 0.70 -3.35
N GLU A 33 21.52 1.96 -3.31
CA GLU A 33 21.87 2.93 -2.26
C GLU A 33 20.64 3.71 -1.82
N THR A 34 20.43 3.84 -0.51
CA THR A 34 19.45 4.79 0.06
C THR A 34 20.16 6.12 0.29
N VAL A 35 19.79 7.14 -0.46
CA VAL A 35 20.42 8.46 -0.42
C VAL A 35 19.73 9.44 0.53
N GLY A 36 18.56 9.10 1.02
CA GLY A 36 17.82 9.88 2.01
C GLY A 36 16.58 9.16 2.51
N GLU A 37 16.13 9.60 3.68
CA GLU A 37 14.95 9.07 4.35
C GLU A 37 14.35 10.18 5.23
N ASP A 38 13.06 10.45 5.04
CA ASP A 38 12.32 11.41 5.85
C ASP A 38 10.98 10.83 6.30
N TYR A 39 10.53 11.30 7.45
CA TYR A 39 9.24 10.94 8.02
C TYR A 39 8.44 12.20 8.35
N ILE A 40 7.12 12.12 8.15
CA ILE A 40 6.17 13.17 8.56
C ILE A 40 5.09 12.56 9.46
N PRO A 41 4.59 13.30 10.45
CA PRO A 41 3.46 12.86 11.25
C PRO A 41 2.24 12.51 10.39
N LEU A 42 1.46 11.52 10.80
CA LEU A 42 0.20 11.16 10.13
C LEU A 42 -0.70 12.39 9.98
N GLY A 43 -1.28 12.56 8.77
CA GLY A 43 -2.17 13.69 8.45
C GLY A 43 -1.45 15.02 8.24
N ASN A 44 -0.13 15.10 8.41
CA ASN A 44 0.61 16.33 8.13
C ASN A 44 0.75 16.53 6.61
N THR A 45 0.54 17.76 6.17
CA THR A 45 0.58 18.17 4.75
C THR A 45 1.82 18.99 4.38
N GLU A 46 2.72 19.24 5.33
CA GLU A 46 3.96 20.00 5.14
C GLU A 46 5.06 19.15 4.49
N VAL A 47 4.95 18.94 3.19
CA VAL A 47 5.88 18.08 2.42
C VAL A 47 6.93 18.86 1.63
N ALA A 48 6.82 20.19 1.52
CA ALA A 48 7.73 21.02 0.74
C ALA A 48 9.22 20.85 1.16
N PRO A 49 9.59 20.76 2.44
CA PRO A 49 10.99 20.54 2.83
C PRO A 49 11.54 19.19 2.33
N ILE A 50 10.71 18.14 2.30
CA ILE A 50 11.09 16.81 1.80
C ILE A 50 11.31 16.88 0.30
N ILE A 51 10.42 17.55 -0.44
CA ILE A 51 10.56 17.75 -1.88
C ILE A 51 11.87 18.45 -2.22
N ALA A 52 12.24 19.49 -1.47
CA ALA A 52 13.51 20.18 -1.64
C ALA A 52 14.72 19.25 -1.42
N LYS A 53 14.67 18.37 -0.41
CA LYS A 53 15.72 17.39 -0.15
C LYS A 53 15.80 16.34 -1.27
N ILE A 54 14.67 15.84 -1.77
CA ILE A 54 14.60 14.89 -2.89
C ILE A 54 15.25 15.51 -4.14
N LYS A 55 14.88 16.73 -4.51
CA LYS A 55 15.47 17.44 -5.66
C LYS A 55 16.96 17.70 -5.51
N LYS A 56 17.43 17.96 -4.29
CA LYS A 56 18.86 18.10 -3.98
C LYS A 56 19.59 16.77 -4.10
N ALA A 57 19.00 15.68 -3.63
CA ALA A 57 19.58 14.33 -3.71
C ALA A 57 19.58 13.78 -5.15
N PHE A 58 18.59 14.19 -5.94
CA PHE A 58 18.37 13.71 -7.31
C PHE A 58 18.23 14.88 -8.30
N PRO A 59 19.29 15.62 -8.61
CA PRO A 59 19.21 16.73 -9.57
C PRO A 59 18.79 16.27 -10.98
N ASP A 60 19.14 15.02 -11.34
CA ASP A 60 18.84 14.42 -12.65
C ASP A 60 17.74 13.36 -12.62
N GLY A 61 17.07 13.17 -11.47
CA GLY A 61 16.04 12.15 -11.26
C GLY A 61 16.54 10.97 -10.43
N GLY A 62 15.60 10.23 -9.85
CA GLY A 62 15.89 9.07 -9.00
C GLY A 62 14.62 8.47 -8.42
N ILE A 63 14.71 7.29 -7.82
CA ILE A 63 13.57 6.53 -7.34
C ILE A 63 13.09 7.09 -6.00
N ILE A 64 11.79 7.35 -5.89
CA ILE A 64 11.14 7.72 -4.64
C ILE A 64 10.32 6.51 -4.16
N ILE A 65 10.56 6.10 -2.93
CA ILE A 65 9.78 5.08 -2.24
C ILE A 65 8.85 5.79 -1.26
N ASN A 66 7.56 5.58 -1.45
CA ASN A 66 6.49 6.22 -0.67
C ASN A 66 5.82 5.21 0.26
N THR A 67 6.00 5.40 1.56
CA THR A 67 5.33 4.67 2.64
C THR A 67 4.47 5.60 3.51
N LEU A 68 4.02 6.74 2.94
CA LEU A 68 3.03 7.60 3.59
C LEU A 68 1.65 6.95 3.58
N ASN A 69 0.88 7.21 4.62
CA ASN A 69 -0.52 6.79 4.71
C ASN A 69 -1.47 7.98 4.79
N GLY A 70 -2.70 7.77 4.28
CA GLY A 70 -3.81 8.70 4.40
C GLY A 70 -3.59 10.03 3.67
N ASP A 71 -4.17 11.10 4.23
CA ASP A 71 -4.29 12.42 3.59
C ASP A 71 -2.95 13.09 3.25
N SER A 72 -1.87 12.70 3.93
CA SER A 72 -0.51 13.17 3.58
C SER A 72 -0.13 12.85 2.14
N ASN A 73 -0.67 11.77 1.55
CA ASN A 73 -0.46 11.42 0.15
C ASN A 73 -1.10 12.45 -0.80
N VAL A 74 -2.27 12.99 -0.48
CA VAL A 74 -2.92 14.01 -1.29
C VAL A 74 -2.02 15.25 -1.42
N ALA A 75 -1.46 15.69 -0.29
CA ALA A 75 -0.53 16.81 -0.27
C ALA A 75 0.77 16.50 -1.02
N LEU A 76 1.33 15.30 -0.82
CA LEU A 76 2.58 14.88 -1.46
C LEU A 76 2.47 14.91 -2.98
N PHE A 77 1.49 14.21 -3.55
CA PHE A 77 1.35 14.08 -5.00
C PHE A 77 1.02 15.40 -5.68
N LYS A 78 0.13 16.22 -5.09
CA LYS A 78 -0.16 17.55 -5.61
C LYS A 78 1.06 18.46 -5.59
N GLN A 79 1.83 18.44 -4.52
CA GLN A 79 3.06 19.25 -4.41
C GLN A 79 4.20 18.67 -5.26
N PHE A 80 4.29 17.36 -5.47
CA PHE A 80 5.22 16.76 -6.44
C PHE A 80 4.98 17.31 -7.83
N LYS A 81 3.74 17.30 -8.31
CA LYS A 81 3.40 17.87 -9.61
C LYS A 81 3.74 19.36 -9.69
N ALA A 82 3.36 20.14 -8.69
CA ALA A 82 3.68 21.58 -8.63
C ALA A 82 5.18 21.88 -8.60
N ALA A 83 5.99 20.98 -8.01
CA ALA A 83 7.44 21.09 -7.95
C ALA A 83 8.16 20.54 -9.20
N GLY A 84 7.43 20.00 -10.18
CA GLY A 84 8.00 19.38 -11.39
C GLY A 84 8.67 18.02 -11.12
N ILE A 85 8.21 17.28 -10.12
CA ILE A 85 8.55 15.87 -9.92
C ILE A 85 7.72 15.07 -10.93
N ASP A 86 8.35 14.69 -12.03
CA ASP A 86 7.75 13.95 -13.12
C ASP A 86 8.06 12.46 -12.95
N PRO A 87 7.06 11.55 -12.97
CA PRO A 87 7.26 10.09 -12.83
C PRO A 87 8.26 9.49 -13.83
N ASP A 88 8.39 10.03 -15.02
CA ASP A 88 9.39 9.57 -16.00
C ASP A 88 10.82 9.83 -15.54
N LYS A 89 11.03 10.92 -14.80
CA LYS A 89 12.32 11.31 -14.25
C LYS A 89 12.51 10.85 -12.80
N TYR A 90 11.43 10.82 -12.05
CA TYR A 90 11.37 10.42 -10.66
C TYR A 90 10.34 9.27 -10.49
N PRO A 91 10.67 8.03 -10.86
CA PRO A 91 9.79 6.91 -10.62
C PRO A 91 9.39 6.81 -9.16
N ILE A 92 8.09 6.76 -8.89
CA ILE A 92 7.53 6.68 -7.54
C ILE A 92 6.92 5.29 -7.36
N MET A 93 7.34 4.58 -6.30
CA MET A 93 6.74 3.33 -5.85
C MET A 93 6.06 3.56 -4.51
N SER A 94 4.75 3.35 -4.45
CA SER A 94 3.93 3.53 -3.25
C SER A 94 3.49 2.19 -2.67
N PHE A 95 3.43 2.12 -1.33
CA PHE A 95 2.99 0.95 -0.58
C PHE A 95 1.71 1.22 0.23
N SER A 96 1.03 2.33 -0.03
CA SER A 96 -0.22 2.74 0.62
C SER A 96 -1.07 3.61 -0.30
N ILE A 97 -1.00 3.37 -1.61
CA ILE A 97 -1.86 4.02 -2.62
C ILE A 97 -2.60 2.93 -3.37
N ALA A 98 -3.90 2.96 -3.32
CA ALA A 98 -4.81 2.09 -4.06
C ALA A 98 -5.98 2.92 -4.62
N GLU A 99 -7.05 2.26 -4.99
CA GLU A 99 -8.18 2.88 -5.71
C GLU A 99 -8.81 4.05 -4.95
N GLU A 100 -8.99 3.93 -3.64
CA GLU A 100 -9.63 5.00 -2.84
C GLU A 100 -8.72 6.22 -2.72
N GLU A 101 -7.43 6.02 -2.49
CA GLU A 101 -6.45 7.10 -2.46
C GLU A 101 -6.33 7.79 -3.82
N ILE A 102 -6.38 7.04 -4.93
CA ILE A 102 -6.36 7.61 -6.28
C ILE A 102 -7.58 8.50 -6.53
N ARG A 103 -8.76 8.11 -6.05
CA ARG A 103 -9.98 8.94 -6.13
C ARG A 103 -9.83 10.27 -5.39
N GLN A 104 -9.21 10.25 -4.21
CA GLN A 104 -9.01 11.44 -3.37
C GLN A 104 -7.89 12.36 -3.90
N ILE A 105 -6.80 11.77 -4.37
CA ILE A 105 -5.64 12.51 -4.89
C ILE A 105 -5.98 13.15 -6.24
N GLY A 106 -6.64 12.37 -7.10
CA GLY A 106 -6.89 12.66 -8.50
C GLY A 106 -5.96 11.87 -9.42
N PRO A 107 -6.49 11.15 -10.44
CA PRO A 107 -5.69 10.29 -11.32
C PRO A 107 -4.61 11.07 -12.07
N GLU A 108 -4.83 12.36 -12.34
CA GLU A 108 -3.87 13.24 -13.01
C GLU A 108 -2.61 13.55 -12.19
N TYR A 109 -2.63 13.26 -10.88
CA TYR A 109 -1.47 13.46 -9.98
C TYR A 109 -0.65 12.19 -9.76
N VAL A 110 -1.26 11.01 -9.95
CA VAL A 110 -0.62 9.72 -9.72
C VAL A 110 -0.30 8.95 -11.00
N GLY A 111 -0.77 9.42 -12.14
CA GLY A 111 -0.51 8.78 -13.43
C GLY A 111 0.99 8.59 -13.68
N GLY A 112 1.39 7.39 -14.15
CA GLY A 112 2.79 7.04 -14.38
C GLY A 112 3.56 6.58 -13.14
N THR A 113 2.94 6.56 -11.96
CA THR A 113 3.55 6.01 -10.74
C THR A 113 3.22 4.52 -10.55
N TYR A 114 3.87 3.88 -9.60
CA TYR A 114 3.70 2.47 -9.29
C TYR A 114 3.12 2.29 -7.89
N ALA A 115 2.31 1.24 -7.71
CA ALA A 115 1.82 0.81 -6.40
C ALA A 115 2.07 -0.69 -6.21
N ALA A 116 2.28 -1.10 -4.97
CA ALA A 116 2.42 -2.49 -4.59
C ALA A 116 1.55 -2.77 -3.36
N TRP A 117 0.55 -3.63 -3.55
CA TRP A 117 -0.38 -4.14 -2.56
C TRP A 117 -0.67 -5.61 -2.83
N ASN A 118 -1.33 -6.30 -1.91
CA ASN A 118 -1.74 -7.69 -2.11
C ASN A 118 -2.97 -7.77 -3.03
N TYR A 119 -3.83 -6.77 -2.99
CA TYR A 119 -5.08 -6.72 -3.73
C TYR A 119 -5.27 -5.39 -4.47
N PHE A 120 -5.83 -5.47 -5.67
CA PHE A 120 -6.40 -4.35 -6.44
C PHE A 120 -7.76 -4.77 -6.99
N MET A 121 -8.73 -3.84 -7.02
CA MET A 121 -10.08 -4.08 -7.57
C MET A 121 -10.03 -4.60 -9.03
N SER A 122 -8.98 -4.26 -9.76
CA SER A 122 -8.79 -4.62 -11.18
C SER A 122 -8.15 -5.99 -11.44
N LEU A 123 -7.96 -6.84 -10.41
CA LEU A 123 -7.32 -8.16 -10.58
C LEU A 123 -8.08 -9.09 -11.53
N GLY A 124 -9.43 -9.01 -11.56
CA GLY A 124 -10.26 -9.73 -12.53
C GLY A 124 -10.35 -11.24 -12.33
N THR A 125 -9.92 -11.77 -11.17
CA THR A 125 -10.18 -13.16 -10.81
C THR A 125 -11.66 -13.36 -10.46
N GLU A 126 -12.17 -14.59 -10.53
CA GLU A 126 -13.56 -14.90 -10.17
C GLU A 126 -13.88 -14.46 -8.73
N ALA A 127 -13.01 -14.80 -7.77
CA ALA A 127 -13.17 -14.40 -6.38
C ALA A 127 -13.16 -12.87 -6.19
N SER A 128 -12.28 -12.15 -6.91
CA SER A 128 -12.24 -10.68 -6.91
C SER A 128 -13.53 -10.09 -7.49
N ASN A 129 -14.00 -10.61 -8.61
CA ASN A 129 -15.24 -10.13 -9.25
C ASN A 129 -16.45 -10.34 -8.34
N ASN A 130 -16.60 -11.50 -7.73
CA ASN A 130 -17.69 -11.79 -6.80
C ASN A 130 -17.66 -10.86 -5.57
N PHE A 131 -16.47 -10.59 -5.02
CA PHE A 131 -16.28 -9.64 -3.92
C PHE A 131 -16.70 -8.21 -4.34
N ASN A 132 -16.23 -7.75 -5.50
CA ASN A 132 -16.55 -6.43 -6.02
C ASN A 132 -18.05 -6.28 -6.31
N GLU A 133 -18.67 -7.25 -6.98
CA GLU A 133 -20.10 -7.22 -7.29
C GLU A 133 -20.95 -7.16 -6.02
N ALA A 134 -20.63 -7.96 -5.01
CA ALA A 134 -21.35 -7.94 -3.73
C ALA A 134 -21.17 -6.59 -3.00
N PHE A 135 -19.96 -6.04 -3.02
CA PHE A 135 -19.68 -4.74 -2.40
C PHE A 135 -20.41 -3.59 -3.11
N LEU A 136 -20.36 -3.55 -4.44
CA LEU A 136 -21.03 -2.52 -5.22
C LEU A 136 -22.56 -2.59 -5.13
N ALA A 137 -23.11 -3.81 -5.07
CA ALA A 137 -24.55 -4.01 -4.87
C ALA A 137 -25.06 -3.45 -3.54
N GLU A 138 -24.23 -3.51 -2.48
CA GLU A 138 -24.59 -3.03 -1.14
C GLU A 138 -24.33 -1.52 -0.96
N TYR A 139 -23.19 -1.02 -1.50
CA TYR A 139 -22.69 0.33 -1.19
C TYR A 139 -22.76 1.33 -2.35
N GLY A 140 -23.11 0.87 -3.57
CA GLY A 140 -23.29 1.69 -4.76
C GLY A 140 -22.15 1.58 -5.78
N ASP A 141 -22.52 1.77 -7.06
CA ASP A 141 -21.61 1.58 -8.21
C ASP A 141 -20.49 2.63 -8.32
N ASP A 142 -20.61 3.73 -7.57
CA ASP A 142 -19.61 4.78 -7.50
C ASP A 142 -18.49 4.51 -6.49
N ARG A 143 -18.58 3.38 -5.79
CA ARG A 143 -17.57 2.97 -4.78
C ARG A 143 -16.45 2.14 -5.41
N VAL A 144 -15.37 1.98 -4.66
CA VAL A 144 -14.26 1.09 -5.02
C VAL A 144 -13.90 0.22 -3.83
N THR A 145 -13.37 -0.97 -4.11
CA THR A 145 -12.72 -1.81 -3.11
C THR A 145 -11.21 -1.54 -3.13
N ASN A 146 -10.53 -1.87 -2.05
CA ASN A 146 -9.07 -1.76 -1.92
C ASN A 146 -8.53 -2.87 -1.00
N ASP A 147 -7.21 -2.96 -0.90
CA ASP A 147 -6.51 -3.98 -0.10
C ASP A 147 -6.95 -4.03 1.37
N PRO A 148 -7.04 -2.91 2.15
CA PRO A 148 -7.52 -2.96 3.52
C PRO A 148 -8.95 -3.49 3.67
N MET A 149 -9.85 -3.19 2.73
CA MET A 149 -11.22 -3.70 2.74
C MET A 149 -11.23 -5.21 2.47
N GLU A 150 -10.46 -5.65 1.49
CA GLU A 150 -10.30 -7.06 1.14
C GLU A 150 -9.69 -7.86 2.29
N SER A 151 -8.67 -7.33 2.94
CA SER A 151 -8.06 -7.95 4.12
C SER A 151 -9.05 -8.10 5.28
N ALA A 152 -9.91 -7.11 5.51
CA ALA A 152 -10.97 -7.19 6.51
C ALA A 152 -12.03 -8.27 6.16
N TYR A 153 -12.40 -8.35 4.88
CA TYR A 153 -13.28 -9.41 4.37
C TYR A 153 -12.68 -10.81 4.59
N ASN A 154 -11.43 -11.02 4.19
CA ASN A 154 -10.72 -12.29 4.38
C ASN A 154 -10.66 -12.69 5.85
N MET A 155 -10.43 -11.74 6.75
CA MET A 155 -10.30 -11.99 8.17
C MET A 155 -11.59 -12.61 8.76
N VAL A 156 -12.77 -12.18 8.30
CA VAL A 156 -14.05 -12.74 8.74
C VAL A 156 -14.22 -14.20 8.29
N TYR A 157 -13.85 -14.51 7.05
CA TYR A 157 -13.95 -15.88 6.51
C TYR A 157 -12.92 -16.83 7.12
N LEU A 158 -11.70 -16.34 7.35
CA LEU A 158 -10.68 -17.13 8.05
C LEU A 158 -11.10 -17.43 9.50
N TRP A 159 -11.64 -16.44 10.21
CA TRP A 159 -12.17 -16.64 11.56
C TRP A 159 -13.34 -17.64 11.55
N LYS A 160 -14.29 -17.49 10.63
CA LYS A 160 -15.41 -18.46 10.46
C LYS A 160 -14.88 -19.88 10.28
N ALA A 161 -13.96 -20.08 9.35
CA ALA A 161 -13.39 -21.41 9.08
C ALA A 161 -12.63 -21.97 10.29
N ALA A 162 -11.94 -21.11 11.06
CA ALA A 162 -11.27 -21.52 12.29
C ALA A 162 -12.25 -21.95 13.38
N VAL A 163 -13.33 -21.21 13.58
CA VAL A 163 -14.39 -21.54 14.55
C VAL A 163 -15.06 -22.86 14.17
N GLU A 164 -15.42 -23.06 12.90
CA GLU A 164 -16.00 -24.30 12.40
C GLU A 164 -15.07 -25.50 12.62
N LYS A 165 -13.76 -25.33 12.35
CA LYS A 165 -12.74 -26.38 12.55
C LYS A 165 -12.48 -26.66 14.04
N ALA A 166 -12.50 -25.63 14.90
CA ALA A 166 -12.33 -25.75 16.34
C ALA A 166 -13.58 -26.33 17.05
N GLY A 167 -14.78 -26.18 16.43
CA GLY A 167 -16.07 -26.55 17.03
C GLY A 167 -16.50 -25.64 18.18
N THR A 168 -15.87 -24.50 18.36
CA THR A 168 -16.15 -23.50 19.41
C THR A 168 -15.72 -22.13 18.98
N TYR A 169 -16.38 -21.09 19.47
CA TYR A 169 -15.98 -19.69 19.35
C TYR A 169 -15.57 -19.09 20.72
N GLU A 170 -15.79 -19.83 21.82
CA GLU A 170 -15.50 -19.35 23.17
C GLU A 170 -14.05 -19.63 23.61
N ASP A 171 -13.49 -20.74 23.15
CA ASP A 171 -12.08 -21.10 23.39
C ASP A 171 -11.18 -20.45 22.33
N LEU A 172 -10.64 -19.27 22.67
CA LEU A 172 -9.79 -18.49 21.75
C LEU A 172 -8.50 -19.21 21.37
N ASP A 173 -7.94 -20.02 22.27
CA ASP A 173 -6.71 -20.76 21.99
C ASP A 173 -7.00 -21.88 20.99
N ALA A 174 -8.10 -22.60 21.14
CA ALA A 174 -8.54 -23.61 20.18
C ALA A 174 -8.83 -23.01 18.80
N VAL A 175 -9.48 -21.85 18.74
CA VAL A 175 -9.74 -21.14 17.46
C VAL A 175 -8.45 -20.67 16.81
N ARG A 176 -7.53 -20.07 17.58
CA ARG A 176 -6.21 -19.66 17.08
C ARG A 176 -5.41 -20.83 16.50
N ASP A 177 -5.36 -21.94 17.23
CA ASP A 177 -4.63 -23.13 16.78
C ASP A 177 -5.28 -23.77 15.54
N ALA A 178 -6.61 -23.70 15.43
CA ALA A 178 -7.36 -24.13 14.27
C ALA A 178 -7.09 -23.28 13.02
N LEU A 179 -6.70 -22.01 13.15
CA LEU A 179 -6.32 -21.16 12.01
C LEU A 179 -5.16 -21.73 11.20
N ILE A 180 -4.22 -22.42 11.87
CA ILE A 180 -3.03 -22.94 11.22
C ILE A 180 -3.41 -23.93 10.11
N GLY A 181 -2.95 -23.63 8.89
CA GLY A 181 -3.17 -24.42 7.69
C GLY A 181 -4.55 -24.25 7.03
N ILE A 182 -5.38 -23.30 7.48
CA ILE A 182 -6.60 -22.92 6.74
C ILE A 182 -6.19 -22.29 5.41
N GLU A 183 -6.85 -22.73 4.35
CA GLU A 183 -6.74 -22.17 3.01
C GLU A 183 -8.04 -21.44 2.66
N LEU A 184 -7.94 -20.30 2.02
CA LEU A 184 -9.05 -19.49 1.54
C LEU A 184 -8.78 -19.08 0.10
N ASP A 185 -9.75 -19.27 -0.78
CA ASP A 185 -9.74 -18.68 -2.12
C ASP A 185 -10.20 -17.21 -1.99
N ALA A 186 -9.24 -16.35 -1.69
CA ALA A 186 -9.46 -14.94 -1.40
C ALA A 186 -9.51 -14.10 -2.69
N PRO A 187 -10.10 -12.89 -2.67
CA PRO A 187 -10.10 -12.00 -3.82
C PRO A 187 -8.70 -11.69 -4.37
N GLN A 188 -7.70 -11.60 -3.50
CA GLN A 188 -6.27 -11.41 -3.88
C GLN A 188 -5.63 -12.67 -4.50
N GLY A 189 -6.30 -13.80 -4.45
CA GLY A 189 -5.80 -15.13 -4.79
C GLY A 189 -5.75 -16.05 -3.57
N PRO A 190 -5.39 -17.34 -3.77
CA PRO A 190 -5.35 -18.29 -2.67
C PRO A 190 -4.40 -17.86 -1.56
N ILE A 191 -4.89 -17.85 -0.32
CA ILE A 191 -4.11 -17.59 0.88
C ILE A 191 -4.12 -18.79 1.81
N LYS A 192 -3.05 -18.94 2.60
CA LYS A 192 -2.89 -20.00 3.59
C LYS A 192 -2.33 -19.43 4.89
N MET A 193 -3.01 -19.76 5.99
CA MET A 193 -2.61 -19.40 7.35
C MET A 193 -1.56 -20.37 7.93
#